data_bba0a3f46be73859cd5a56c7b0236407
#
_entry.id   bba0a3f46be73859cd5a56c7b0236407
#
_cell.length_a   1.000
_cell.length_b   1.000
_cell.length_c   1.000
_cell.angle_alpha   90.00
_cell.angle_beta   90.00
_cell.angle_gamma   90.00
#
_symmetry.space_group_name_H-M   'P 1'
#
loop_
_entity.id
_entity.type
_entity.pdbx_description
1 polymer ?
#
loop_
_entity_poly.entity_id
_entity_poly.type
_entity_poly.pdbx_seq_one_letter_code
_entity_poly.pdbx_strand_id
1 'polypeptide(L)'
;MFTDAGELAGACVSLGVAHPSGYPLFVLLGHFFTLLPLPLSPIQKLNLFVAVIMSASAVVFLLVSRVLLQYLKQVSKDRMAQVPPFAIELVAVASALTYAFARTIWNQATSIEVYALHCLLLLGTFYFFLRGILEQREDLLYGAALMLGLGFTNHLTTILLLPGIVFLYFLPPGRKAEVGAASLVRFGKLILVTASTGLLYLLSVLRSSQGARFNWGDIHRSWHAFSYHVLGEQYHVFLGESAISTNTGKFFSLLPHQFGWIGLIFVAYGLIQLLRKSPRLAGFLLINTAACLAYSLSYGIHDIESYFALAFIALLLLMALGIAEMVAHRQQLAPLFLVLPVANLLQNFGTCDQSRNTLVPDYTRLMTQDLPPGSILVSAQWDYFESAFWYKQQVEGYRKDIILIDKELLRRTWYLGELKKWYPQLALDETVADAYLNELQKFENDQPYDRNKLQHLYIALLNNLIDSNYTQHPVYITPEVLEGETGFTDGYSQIPNGLRLRLVRAGDQTPVPEPVMNVTSFAKAARLYCLDRPGYKVDIVDRGICENVIDGLNSEAIYLAKTGKQEQAKSYVESMLIVDPRLRAVR
;
A
#
# COMPACT_ATOMS: atom_id res chain seq x y z
N MET A 1 -11.64 1.62 -0.43
CA MET A 1 -10.71 2.58 -1.07
C MET A 1 -9.89 3.23 0.04
N PHE A 2 -8.98 2.48 0.63
CA PHE A 2 -8.08 2.97 1.68
C PHE A 2 -6.74 3.36 1.05
N THR A 3 -5.99 4.21 1.72
CA THR A 3 -4.64 4.64 1.32
C THR A 3 -4.55 5.01 -0.17
N ASP A 4 -3.69 4.36 -0.93
CA ASP A 4 -3.43 4.65 -2.34
C ASP A 4 -4.46 4.07 -3.31
N ALA A 5 -5.43 3.27 -2.81
CA ALA A 5 -6.36 2.52 -3.67
C ALA A 5 -7.17 3.40 -4.64
N GLY A 6 -7.54 4.61 -4.24
CA GLY A 6 -8.26 5.56 -5.11
C GLY A 6 -7.36 6.09 -6.23
N GLU A 7 -6.17 6.51 -5.91
CA GLU A 7 -5.16 7.01 -6.85
C GLU A 7 -4.72 5.90 -7.82
N LEU A 8 -4.38 4.71 -7.31
CA LEU A 8 -4.01 3.55 -8.13
C LEU A 8 -5.15 3.14 -9.08
N ALA A 9 -6.40 3.16 -8.59
CA ALA A 9 -7.56 2.89 -9.44
C ALA A 9 -7.72 3.96 -10.54
N GLY A 10 -7.54 5.24 -10.20
CA GLY A 10 -7.55 6.33 -11.16
C GLY A 10 -6.46 6.20 -12.20
N ALA A 11 -5.24 5.87 -11.78
CA ALA A 11 -4.12 5.62 -12.68
C ALA A 11 -4.39 4.42 -13.60
N CYS A 12 -4.94 3.31 -13.10
CA CYS A 12 -5.33 2.17 -13.92
C CYS A 12 -6.41 2.54 -14.96
N VAL A 13 -7.48 3.20 -14.54
CA VAL A 13 -8.58 3.55 -15.46
C VAL A 13 -8.11 4.49 -16.55
N SER A 14 -7.29 5.49 -16.23
CA SER A 14 -6.81 6.49 -17.18
C SER A 14 -5.54 6.08 -17.94
N LEU A 15 -4.94 4.91 -17.63
CA LEU A 15 -3.60 4.53 -18.06
C LEU A 15 -2.60 5.66 -17.77
N GLY A 16 -2.62 6.15 -16.52
CA GLY A 16 -1.84 7.26 -16.04
C GLY A 16 -0.50 6.85 -15.45
N VAL A 17 0.11 7.78 -14.73
CA VAL A 17 1.33 7.56 -13.93
C VAL A 17 0.95 7.62 -12.47
N ALA A 18 1.11 6.51 -11.77
CA ALA A 18 0.87 6.41 -10.33
C ALA A 18 2.03 7.01 -9.52
N HIS A 19 1.85 7.16 -8.20
CA HIS A 19 2.90 7.62 -7.29
C HIS A 19 4.19 6.76 -7.40
N PRO A 20 5.37 7.24 -6.98
CA PRO A 20 6.63 6.48 -7.08
C PRO A 20 6.55 5.08 -6.43
N SER A 21 7.03 4.06 -7.13
CA SER A 21 7.82 4.09 -8.39
C SER A 21 7.02 4.05 -9.70
N GLY A 22 5.75 4.45 -9.72
CA GLY A 22 4.92 4.52 -10.93
C GLY A 22 4.23 3.22 -11.33
N TYR A 23 4.69 2.08 -10.89
CA TYR A 23 4.09 0.74 -11.06
C TYR A 23 3.57 0.41 -12.47
N PRO A 24 4.35 0.63 -13.56
CA PRO A 24 3.84 0.56 -14.93
C PRO A 24 3.21 -0.79 -15.28
N LEU A 25 3.70 -1.90 -14.72
CA LEU A 25 3.10 -3.21 -14.95
C LEU A 25 1.72 -3.32 -14.30
N PHE A 26 1.58 -2.89 -13.05
CA PHE A 26 0.29 -2.92 -12.34
C PHE A 26 -0.75 -2.04 -13.04
N VAL A 27 -0.37 -0.80 -13.38
CA VAL A 27 -1.24 0.15 -14.09
C VAL A 27 -1.68 -0.42 -15.44
N LEU A 28 -0.78 -1.01 -16.22
CA LEU A 28 -1.09 -1.60 -17.52
C LEU A 28 -2.05 -2.79 -17.40
N LEU A 29 -1.77 -3.74 -16.51
CA LEU A 29 -2.62 -4.91 -16.31
C LEU A 29 -3.99 -4.52 -15.72
N GLY A 30 -4.00 -3.60 -14.74
CA GLY A 30 -5.22 -3.05 -14.16
C GLY A 30 -6.06 -2.33 -15.21
N HIS A 31 -5.43 -1.54 -16.10
CA HIS A 31 -6.13 -0.90 -17.21
C HIS A 31 -6.87 -1.90 -18.07
N PHE A 32 -6.18 -2.92 -18.58
CA PHE A 32 -6.82 -3.95 -19.40
C PHE A 32 -7.94 -4.68 -18.66
N PHE A 33 -7.77 -4.93 -17.35
CA PHE A 33 -8.81 -5.58 -16.56
C PHE A 33 -10.06 -4.70 -16.42
N THR A 34 -9.92 -3.36 -16.35
CA THR A 34 -11.06 -2.45 -16.31
C THR A 34 -11.87 -2.44 -17.62
N LEU A 35 -11.25 -2.78 -18.75
CA LEU A 35 -11.90 -2.86 -20.05
C LEU A 35 -12.75 -4.13 -20.25
N LEU A 36 -12.61 -5.15 -19.38
CA LEU A 36 -13.39 -6.38 -19.46
C LEU A 36 -14.90 -6.07 -19.34
N PRO A 37 -15.76 -6.74 -20.15
CA PRO A 37 -17.20 -6.50 -20.17
C PRO A 37 -17.91 -7.15 -18.97
N LEU A 38 -17.46 -6.83 -17.75
CA LEU A 38 -18.06 -7.28 -16.51
C LEU A 38 -19.07 -6.23 -16.02
N PRO A 39 -20.24 -6.64 -15.47
CA PRO A 39 -21.25 -5.73 -14.93
C PRO A 39 -20.85 -5.18 -13.55
N LEU A 40 -19.64 -4.63 -13.46
CA LEU A 40 -19.00 -4.11 -12.26
C LEU A 40 -18.45 -2.70 -12.53
N SER A 41 -18.47 -1.84 -11.53
CA SER A 41 -17.78 -0.54 -11.60
C SER A 41 -16.26 -0.74 -11.76
N PRO A 42 -15.51 0.26 -12.28
CA PRO A 42 -14.06 0.13 -12.43
C PRO A 42 -13.35 -0.24 -11.13
N ILE A 43 -13.74 0.36 -9.99
CA ILE A 43 -13.17 0.04 -8.67
C ILE A 43 -13.46 -1.41 -8.25
N GLN A 44 -14.66 -1.93 -8.53
CA GLN A 44 -15.00 -3.32 -8.25
C GLN A 44 -14.23 -4.30 -9.14
N LYS A 45 -14.01 -3.94 -10.41
CA LYS A 45 -13.15 -4.73 -11.32
C LYS A 45 -11.73 -4.81 -10.79
N LEU A 46 -11.16 -3.70 -10.31
CA LEU A 46 -9.80 -3.68 -9.77
C LEU A 46 -9.69 -4.43 -8.44
N ASN A 47 -10.69 -4.40 -7.57
CA ASN A 47 -10.74 -5.28 -6.40
C ASN A 47 -10.74 -6.76 -6.81
N LEU A 48 -11.53 -7.13 -7.82
CA LEU A 48 -11.52 -8.49 -8.37
C LEU A 48 -10.17 -8.84 -9.00
N PHE A 49 -9.53 -7.92 -9.70
CA PHE A 49 -8.20 -8.09 -10.28
C PHE A 49 -7.15 -8.46 -9.24
N VAL A 50 -7.06 -7.71 -8.13
CA VAL A 50 -6.08 -8.01 -7.07
C VAL A 50 -6.40 -9.34 -6.37
N ALA A 51 -7.68 -9.66 -6.16
CA ALA A 51 -8.09 -10.95 -5.59
C ALA A 51 -7.70 -12.13 -6.48
N VAL A 52 -7.89 -12.02 -7.80
CA VAL A 52 -7.49 -13.05 -8.79
C VAL A 52 -5.98 -13.22 -8.81
N ILE A 53 -5.21 -12.12 -8.82
CA ILE A 53 -3.74 -12.16 -8.81
C ILE A 53 -3.21 -12.79 -7.52
N MET A 54 -3.77 -12.42 -6.37
CA MET A 54 -3.35 -13.01 -5.11
C MET A 54 -3.69 -14.52 -5.04
N SER A 55 -4.84 -14.91 -5.57
CA SER A 55 -5.20 -16.33 -5.69
C SER A 55 -4.23 -17.08 -6.61
N ALA A 56 -3.81 -16.47 -7.72
CA ALA A 56 -2.78 -17.01 -8.60
C ALA A 56 -1.44 -17.15 -7.87
N SER A 57 -1.08 -16.20 -7.01
CA SER A 57 0.14 -16.30 -6.19
C SER A 57 0.12 -17.50 -5.26
N ALA A 58 -1.04 -17.86 -4.68
CA ALA A 58 -1.18 -19.08 -3.87
C ALA A 58 -0.98 -20.35 -4.67
N VAL A 59 -1.44 -20.37 -5.94
CA VAL A 59 -1.15 -21.50 -6.86
C VAL A 59 0.36 -21.58 -7.16
N VAL A 60 1.03 -20.44 -7.39
CA VAL A 60 2.49 -20.45 -7.62
C VAL A 60 3.23 -20.85 -6.35
N PHE A 61 2.76 -20.45 -5.15
CA PHE A 61 3.30 -20.93 -3.88
C PHE A 61 3.21 -22.46 -3.75
N LEU A 62 2.07 -23.05 -4.14
CA LEU A 62 1.91 -24.51 -4.22
C LEU A 62 2.99 -25.13 -5.12
N LEU A 63 3.23 -24.56 -6.31
CA LEU A 63 4.22 -25.05 -7.25
C LEU A 63 5.65 -24.93 -6.70
N VAL A 64 6.01 -23.82 -6.06
CA VAL A 64 7.31 -23.63 -5.39
C VAL A 64 7.49 -24.65 -4.26
N SER A 65 6.46 -24.84 -3.43
CA SER A 65 6.47 -25.84 -2.36
C SER A 65 6.72 -27.24 -2.90
N ARG A 66 6.04 -27.64 -3.99
CA ARG A 66 6.27 -28.92 -4.67
C ARG A 66 7.72 -29.09 -5.13
N VAL A 67 8.30 -28.06 -5.77
CA VAL A 67 9.71 -28.11 -6.22
C VAL A 67 10.64 -28.37 -5.05
N LEU A 68 10.48 -27.63 -3.95
CA LEU A 68 11.31 -27.78 -2.75
C LEU A 68 11.11 -29.14 -2.05
N LEU A 69 9.88 -29.61 -1.92
CA LEU A 69 9.54 -30.88 -1.30
C LEU A 69 10.06 -32.09 -2.12
N GLN A 70 9.93 -32.03 -3.44
CA GLN A 70 10.47 -33.04 -4.33
C GLN A 70 12.00 -33.08 -4.29
N TYR A 71 12.65 -31.91 -4.31
CA TYR A 71 14.10 -31.81 -4.15
C TYR A 71 14.55 -32.39 -2.80
N LEU A 72 13.89 -32.00 -1.69
CA LEU A 72 14.21 -32.54 -0.36
C LEU A 72 14.08 -34.06 -0.32
N LYS A 73 13.05 -34.60 -0.95
CA LYS A 73 12.87 -36.05 -1.08
C LYS A 73 14.01 -36.73 -1.86
N GLN A 74 14.47 -36.10 -2.96
CA GLN A 74 15.56 -36.63 -3.79
C GLN A 74 16.90 -36.69 -3.08
N VAL A 75 17.23 -35.61 -2.29
CA VAL A 75 18.53 -35.52 -1.60
C VAL A 75 18.56 -36.30 -0.27
N SER A 76 17.41 -36.68 0.25
CA SER A 76 17.27 -37.37 1.52
C SER A 76 17.66 -38.84 1.38
N LYS A 77 18.38 -39.37 2.39
CA LYS A 77 18.74 -40.78 2.54
C LYS A 77 17.96 -41.47 3.67
N ASP A 78 17.04 -40.76 4.28
CA ASP A 78 16.23 -41.15 5.41
C ASP A 78 14.76 -41.40 5.00
N ARG A 79 13.86 -41.43 5.98
CA ARG A 79 12.42 -41.64 5.79
C ARG A 79 11.78 -40.68 4.80
N MET A 80 12.33 -39.46 4.66
CA MET A 80 11.82 -38.47 3.70
C MET A 80 11.87 -39.00 2.25
N ALA A 81 12.88 -39.78 1.88
CA ALA A 81 12.97 -40.40 0.56
C ALA A 81 11.79 -41.34 0.24
N GLN A 82 11.14 -41.90 1.26
CA GLN A 82 10.07 -42.90 1.15
C GLN A 82 8.65 -42.29 1.28
N VAL A 83 8.54 -40.95 1.49
CA VAL A 83 7.23 -40.31 1.59
C VAL A 83 6.46 -40.47 0.26
N PRO A 84 5.22 -40.98 0.30
CA PRO A 84 4.45 -41.21 -0.93
C PRO A 84 4.08 -39.88 -1.59
N PRO A 85 3.94 -39.85 -2.93
CA PRO A 85 3.58 -38.63 -3.67
C PRO A 85 2.33 -37.95 -3.13
N PHE A 86 1.29 -38.71 -2.78
CA PHE A 86 0.06 -38.16 -2.20
C PHE A 86 0.30 -37.34 -0.93
N ALA A 87 1.16 -37.81 -0.03
CA ALA A 87 1.45 -37.09 1.21
C ALA A 87 2.23 -35.79 0.95
N ILE A 88 3.15 -35.79 -0.02
CA ILE A 88 3.85 -34.60 -0.49
C ILE A 88 2.86 -33.57 -1.04
N GLU A 89 1.94 -34.01 -1.90
CA GLU A 89 0.90 -33.14 -2.46
C GLU A 89 0.01 -32.52 -1.38
N LEU A 90 -0.39 -33.31 -0.41
CA LEU A 90 -1.25 -32.86 0.69
C LEU A 90 -0.55 -31.81 1.56
N VAL A 91 0.76 -32.00 1.84
CA VAL A 91 1.58 -31.00 2.55
C VAL A 91 1.70 -29.72 1.73
N ALA A 92 1.95 -29.82 0.41
CA ALA A 92 2.05 -28.66 -0.46
C ALA A 92 0.72 -27.88 -0.51
N VAL A 93 -0.42 -28.56 -0.61
CA VAL A 93 -1.76 -27.95 -0.59
C VAL A 93 -2.04 -27.30 0.76
N ALA A 94 -1.78 -27.99 1.89
CA ALA A 94 -1.97 -27.41 3.21
C ALA A 94 -1.15 -26.14 3.42
N SER A 95 0.11 -26.16 2.96
CA SER A 95 1.01 -24.99 3.07
C SER A 95 0.56 -23.83 2.17
N ALA A 96 0.10 -24.12 0.95
CA ALA A 96 -0.40 -23.09 0.03
C ALA A 96 -1.70 -22.44 0.54
N LEU A 97 -2.60 -23.23 1.13
CA LEU A 97 -3.80 -22.69 1.78
C LEU A 97 -3.45 -21.90 3.05
N THR A 98 -2.43 -22.33 3.82
CA THR A 98 -1.94 -21.55 4.96
C THR A 98 -1.37 -20.21 4.51
N TYR A 99 -0.62 -20.17 3.39
CA TYR A 99 -0.17 -18.93 2.76
C TYR A 99 -1.36 -18.06 2.34
N ALA A 100 -2.35 -18.61 1.65
CA ALA A 100 -3.51 -17.87 1.16
C ALA A 100 -4.31 -17.22 2.30
N PHE A 101 -4.43 -17.90 3.45
CA PHE A 101 -5.14 -17.41 4.64
C PHE A 101 -4.23 -16.76 5.69
N ALA A 102 -2.94 -16.56 5.40
CA ALA A 102 -2.06 -15.74 6.22
C ALA A 102 -2.53 -14.28 6.18
N ARG A 103 -2.63 -13.62 7.35
CA ARG A 103 -3.26 -12.30 7.49
C ARG A 103 -2.71 -11.27 6.50
N THR A 104 -1.39 -11.11 6.43
CA THR A 104 -0.76 -10.12 5.54
C THR A 104 -1.08 -10.40 4.07
N ILE A 105 -1.06 -11.66 3.65
CA ILE A 105 -1.34 -12.08 2.27
C ILE A 105 -2.82 -11.86 1.93
N TRP A 106 -3.71 -12.25 2.84
CA TRP A 106 -5.15 -12.09 2.61
C TRP A 106 -5.58 -10.63 2.55
N ASN A 107 -5.05 -9.78 3.42
CA ASN A 107 -5.33 -8.33 3.38
C ASN A 107 -5.00 -7.73 2.00
N GLN A 108 -3.90 -8.16 1.37
CA GLN A 108 -3.53 -7.69 0.03
C GLN A 108 -4.43 -8.24 -1.09
N ALA A 109 -5.26 -9.23 -0.82
CA ALA A 109 -6.28 -9.70 -1.77
C ALA A 109 -7.55 -8.85 -1.74
N THR A 110 -7.75 -8.00 -0.73
CA THR A 110 -8.97 -7.22 -0.49
C THR A 110 -8.79 -5.71 -0.67
N SER A 111 -7.58 -5.26 -0.99
CA SER A 111 -7.24 -3.86 -1.26
C SER A 111 -6.61 -3.68 -2.64
N ILE A 112 -6.93 -2.58 -3.32
CA ILE A 112 -6.28 -2.23 -4.60
C ILE A 112 -4.90 -1.69 -4.26
N GLU A 113 -3.94 -2.62 -4.22
CA GLU A 113 -2.54 -2.36 -3.92
C GLU A 113 -1.64 -3.20 -4.82
N VAL A 114 -0.42 -2.73 -5.01
CA VAL A 114 0.58 -3.36 -5.88
C VAL A 114 1.13 -4.68 -5.32
N TYR A 115 0.89 -4.97 -4.03
CA TYR A 115 1.50 -6.10 -3.32
C TYR A 115 0.96 -7.47 -3.76
N ALA A 116 -0.30 -7.55 -4.23
CA ALA A 116 -0.82 -8.80 -4.78
C ALA A 116 0.01 -9.26 -6.00
N LEU A 117 0.28 -8.34 -6.92
CA LEU A 117 1.12 -8.60 -8.09
C LEU A 117 2.58 -8.82 -7.68
N HIS A 118 3.06 -8.08 -6.69
CA HIS A 118 4.40 -8.27 -6.14
C HIS A 118 4.61 -9.71 -5.62
N CYS A 119 3.70 -10.23 -4.79
CA CYS A 119 3.76 -11.61 -4.30
C CYS A 119 3.77 -12.64 -5.45
N LEU A 120 2.96 -12.44 -6.48
CA LEU A 120 2.93 -13.32 -7.65
C LEU A 120 4.29 -13.32 -8.38
N LEU A 121 4.90 -12.16 -8.57
CA LEU A 121 6.19 -12.02 -9.26
C LEU A 121 7.37 -12.55 -8.44
N LEU A 122 7.36 -12.33 -7.11
CA LEU A 122 8.33 -12.94 -6.19
C LEU A 122 8.28 -14.47 -6.27
N LEU A 123 7.09 -15.04 -6.18
CA LEU A 123 6.88 -16.49 -6.24
C LEU A 123 7.16 -17.05 -7.63
N GLY A 124 6.80 -16.32 -8.69
CA GLY A 124 7.16 -16.66 -10.06
C GLY A 124 8.68 -16.72 -10.26
N THR A 125 9.39 -15.74 -9.70
CA THR A 125 10.86 -15.73 -9.68
C THR A 125 11.41 -16.93 -8.93
N PHE A 126 10.90 -17.23 -7.73
CA PHE A 126 11.30 -18.43 -6.98
C PHE A 126 11.05 -19.72 -7.76
N TYR A 127 9.88 -19.87 -8.37
CA TYR A 127 9.53 -21.06 -9.13
C TYR A 127 10.49 -21.33 -10.29
N PHE A 128 10.67 -20.34 -11.15
CA PHE A 128 11.55 -20.50 -12.31
C PHE A 128 13.01 -20.61 -11.91
N PHE A 129 13.46 -19.80 -10.94
CA PHE A 129 14.84 -19.82 -10.49
C PHE A 129 15.23 -21.13 -9.81
N LEU A 130 14.43 -21.61 -8.85
CA LEU A 130 14.72 -22.86 -8.15
C LEU A 130 14.69 -24.04 -9.12
N ARG A 131 13.73 -24.12 -10.01
CA ARG A 131 13.72 -25.17 -11.04
C ARG A 131 14.92 -25.06 -11.97
N GLY A 132 15.25 -23.86 -12.44
CA GLY A 132 16.42 -23.63 -13.29
C GLY A 132 17.73 -24.10 -12.65
N ILE A 133 17.90 -23.80 -11.35
CA ILE A 133 19.09 -24.23 -10.59
C ILE A 133 19.07 -25.75 -10.30
N LEU A 134 17.94 -26.30 -9.84
CA LEU A 134 17.85 -27.68 -9.38
C LEU A 134 17.79 -28.67 -10.55
N GLU A 135 17.09 -28.35 -11.62
CA GLU A 135 16.94 -29.16 -12.82
C GLU A 135 18.03 -28.86 -13.88
N GLN A 136 18.91 -27.89 -13.67
CA GLN A 136 19.96 -27.45 -14.60
C GLN A 136 19.41 -26.98 -15.95
N ARG A 137 18.27 -26.28 -15.92
CA ARG A 137 17.57 -25.79 -17.11
C ARG A 137 17.77 -24.29 -17.27
N GLU A 138 18.55 -23.93 -18.29
CA GLU A 138 18.89 -22.53 -18.58
C GLU A 138 17.68 -21.71 -19.04
N ASP A 139 16.75 -22.34 -19.80
CA ASP A 139 15.51 -21.70 -20.25
C ASP A 139 14.64 -21.21 -19.07
N LEU A 140 14.61 -21.97 -17.97
CA LEU A 140 13.90 -21.57 -16.75
C LEU A 140 14.59 -20.40 -16.03
N LEU A 141 15.92 -20.29 -16.12
CA LEU A 141 16.63 -19.12 -15.57
C LEU A 141 16.28 -17.81 -16.33
N TYR A 142 16.06 -17.90 -17.65
CA TYR A 142 15.54 -16.75 -18.39
C TYR A 142 14.09 -16.39 -17.97
N GLY A 143 13.27 -17.40 -17.68
CA GLY A 143 11.95 -17.20 -17.07
C GLY A 143 12.04 -16.48 -15.71
N ALA A 144 13.01 -16.88 -14.87
CA ALA A 144 13.26 -16.20 -13.59
C ALA A 144 13.72 -14.75 -13.77
N ALA A 145 14.62 -14.50 -14.73
CA ALA A 145 15.09 -13.16 -15.04
C ALA A 145 13.96 -12.25 -15.55
N LEU A 146 13.04 -12.79 -16.36
CA LEU A 146 11.86 -12.06 -16.81
C LEU A 146 10.93 -11.75 -15.64
N MET A 147 10.59 -12.72 -14.76
CA MET A 147 9.73 -12.48 -13.59
C MET A 147 10.35 -11.46 -12.63
N LEU A 148 11.66 -11.57 -12.39
CA LEU A 148 12.41 -10.62 -11.57
C LEU A 148 12.35 -9.20 -12.16
N GLY A 149 12.57 -9.06 -13.45
CA GLY A 149 12.50 -7.79 -14.15
C GLY A 149 11.10 -7.17 -14.12
N LEU A 150 10.06 -7.95 -14.39
CA LEU A 150 8.67 -7.53 -14.22
C LEU A 150 8.39 -7.12 -12.76
N GLY A 151 9.01 -7.80 -11.79
CA GLY A 151 8.96 -7.42 -10.38
C GLY A 151 9.47 -6.01 -10.13
N PHE A 152 10.58 -5.60 -10.73
CA PHE A 152 11.11 -4.23 -10.64
C PHE A 152 10.18 -3.18 -11.25
N THR A 153 9.42 -3.52 -12.28
CA THR A 153 8.44 -2.59 -12.87
C THR A 153 7.11 -2.55 -12.11
N ASN A 154 7.00 -3.36 -11.05
CA ASN A 154 5.85 -3.36 -10.14
C ASN A 154 6.21 -2.80 -8.75
N HIS A 155 7.33 -3.23 -8.15
CA HIS A 155 7.72 -2.74 -6.81
C HIS A 155 9.23 -2.89 -6.58
N LEU A 156 9.90 -1.81 -6.13
CA LEU A 156 11.35 -1.78 -5.97
C LEU A 156 11.91 -2.76 -4.94
N THR A 157 11.13 -3.16 -3.93
CA THR A 157 11.56 -4.17 -2.95
C THR A 157 11.88 -5.54 -3.56
N THR A 158 11.57 -5.75 -4.85
CA THR A 158 12.07 -6.88 -5.65
C THR A 158 13.61 -7.00 -5.58
N ILE A 159 14.34 -5.90 -5.34
CA ILE A 159 15.79 -5.88 -5.14
C ILE A 159 16.25 -6.79 -3.99
N LEU A 160 15.39 -6.99 -2.99
CA LEU A 160 15.67 -7.81 -1.81
C LEU A 160 15.85 -9.30 -2.14
N LEU A 161 15.42 -9.73 -3.35
CA LEU A 161 15.70 -11.09 -3.85
C LEU A 161 17.15 -11.26 -4.35
N LEU A 162 17.80 -10.19 -4.78
CA LEU A 162 19.09 -10.29 -5.47
C LEU A 162 20.17 -10.98 -4.64
N PRO A 163 20.37 -10.68 -3.33
CA PRO A 163 21.40 -11.34 -2.55
C PRO A 163 21.26 -12.87 -2.53
N GLY A 164 20.02 -13.37 -2.35
CA GLY A 164 19.74 -14.80 -2.36
C GLY A 164 19.93 -15.41 -3.74
N ILE A 165 19.46 -14.76 -4.80
CA ILE A 165 19.60 -15.22 -6.18
C ILE A 165 21.10 -15.31 -6.56
N VAL A 166 21.88 -14.27 -6.30
CA VAL A 166 23.33 -14.28 -6.56
C VAL A 166 24.02 -15.39 -5.79
N PHE A 167 23.71 -15.53 -4.50
CA PHE A 167 24.27 -16.60 -3.67
C PHE A 167 23.99 -17.98 -4.25
N LEU A 168 22.75 -18.33 -4.53
CA LEU A 168 22.38 -19.67 -4.97
C LEU A 168 22.75 -19.94 -6.43
N TYR A 169 22.84 -18.91 -7.28
CA TYR A 169 23.30 -19.04 -8.67
C TYR A 169 24.75 -19.48 -8.73
N PHE A 170 25.63 -18.83 -7.97
CA PHE A 170 27.06 -19.17 -7.95
C PHE A 170 27.41 -20.37 -7.04
N LEU A 171 26.55 -20.67 -6.07
CA LEU A 171 26.72 -21.77 -5.11
C LEU A 171 25.54 -22.74 -5.18
N PRO A 172 25.29 -23.40 -6.32
CA PRO A 172 24.14 -24.30 -6.48
C PRO A 172 24.22 -25.50 -5.53
N PRO A 173 23.07 -26.01 -5.04
CA PRO A 173 23.04 -27.13 -4.10
C PRO A 173 23.60 -28.41 -4.75
N GLY A 174 24.40 -29.17 -3.98
CA GLY A 174 24.95 -30.46 -4.43
C GLY A 174 26.01 -30.38 -5.55
N ARG A 175 26.45 -29.17 -5.95
CA ARG A 175 27.41 -28.96 -7.03
C ARG A 175 28.58 -28.08 -6.58
N LYS A 176 29.67 -28.02 -7.37
CA LYS A 176 30.77 -27.07 -7.16
C LYS A 176 30.31 -25.64 -7.44
N ALA A 177 31.03 -24.67 -6.89
CA ALA A 177 30.81 -23.26 -7.19
C ALA A 177 30.97 -22.98 -8.69
N GLU A 178 30.05 -22.21 -9.27
CA GLU A 178 29.99 -21.89 -10.70
C GLU A 178 30.48 -20.46 -10.95
N VAL A 179 31.78 -20.17 -10.73
CA VAL A 179 32.37 -18.83 -10.88
C VAL A 179 33.23 -18.68 -12.14
N GLY A 180 33.13 -19.62 -13.10
CA GLY A 180 33.87 -19.57 -14.36
C GLY A 180 33.30 -18.54 -15.36
N ALA A 181 34.12 -18.20 -16.39
CA ALA A 181 33.79 -17.20 -17.42
C ALA A 181 32.41 -17.49 -18.10
N ALA A 182 32.11 -18.76 -18.41
CA ALA A 182 30.86 -19.14 -19.02
C ALA A 182 29.64 -18.83 -18.10
N SER A 183 29.77 -19.05 -16.78
CA SER A 183 28.74 -18.73 -15.81
C SER A 183 28.53 -17.22 -15.69
N LEU A 184 29.60 -16.42 -15.68
CA LEU A 184 29.53 -14.95 -15.65
C LEU A 184 28.89 -14.40 -16.92
N VAL A 185 29.23 -14.90 -18.11
CA VAL A 185 28.56 -14.51 -19.36
C VAL A 185 27.06 -14.83 -19.33
N ARG A 186 26.71 -16.01 -18.84
CA ARG A 186 25.32 -16.41 -18.68
C ARG A 186 24.58 -15.51 -17.70
N PHE A 187 25.19 -15.21 -16.56
CA PHE A 187 24.63 -14.27 -15.57
C PHE A 187 24.42 -12.87 -16.17
N GLY A 188 25.38 -12.37 -16.97
CA GLY A 188 25.24 -11.12 -17.72
C GLY A 188 24.02 -11.12 -18.67
N LYS A 189 23.76 -12.24 -19.37
CA LYS A 189 22.55 -12.37 -20.21
C LYS A 189 21.27 -12.31 -19.38
N LEU A 190 21.23 -12.93 -18.20
CA LEU A 190 20.09 -12.85 -17.29
C LEU A 190 19.84 -11.41 -16.81
N ILE A 191 20.91 -10.65 -16.48
CA ILE A 191 20.81 -9.22 -16.17
C ILE A 191 20.20 -8.44 -17.33
N LEU A 192 20.61 -8.70 -18.58
CA LEU A 192 20.06 -8.04 -19.76
C LEU A 192 18.56 -8.32 -19.95
N VAL A 193 18.12 -9.56 -19.72
CA VAL A 193 16.67 -9.91 -19.76
C VAL A 193 15.91 -9.18 -18.65
N THR A 194 16.46 -9.17 -17.42
CA THR A 194 15.85 -8.41 -16.32
C THR A 194 15.75 -6.93 -16.65
N ALA A 195 16.83 -6.32 -17.15
CA ALA A 195 16.86 -4.89 -17.50
C ALA A 195 15.91 -4.53 -18.65
N SER A 196 15.69 -5.45 -19.61
CA SER A 196 14.83 -5.19 -20.76
C SER A 196 13.36 -4.93 -20.38
N THR A 197 12.90 -5.46 -19.25
CA THR A 197 11.56 -5.18 -18.74
C THR A 197 11.38 -3.72 -18.32
N GLY A 198 12.47 -3.01 -18.01
CA GLY A 198 12.48 -1.58 -17.74
C GLY A 198 11.93 -0.74 -18.90
N LEU A 199 11.88 -1.29 -20.13
CA LEU A 199 11.21 -0.66 -21.27
C LEU A 199 9.72 -0.36 -21.01
N LEU A 200 9.09 -1.04 -20.04
CA LEU A 200 7.71 -0.73 -19.61
C LEU A 200 7.58 0.71 -19.08
N TYR A 201 8.65 1.28 -18.50
CA TYR A 201 8.63 2.68 -18.07
C TYR A 201 8.50 3.68 -19.23
N LEU A 202 8.85 3.28 -20.46
CA LEU A 202 8.61 4.12 -21.64
C LEU A 202 7.12 4.42 -21.84
N LEU A 203 6.25 3.48 -21.45
CA LEU A 203 4.80 3.73 -21.45
C LEU A 203 4.44 4.85 -20.47
N SER A 204 4.98 4.82 -19.25
CA SER A 204 4.73 5.87 -18.25
C SER A 204 5.22 7.23 -18.74
N VAL A 205 6.43 7.31 -19.33
CA VAL A 205 6.97 8.55 -19.91
C VAL A 205 6.08 9.06 -21.06
N LEU A 206 5.65 8.17 -21.97
CA LEU A 206 4.73 8.52 -23.06
C LEU A 206 3.40 9.05 -22.53
N ARG A 207 2.81 8.38 -21.54
CA ARG A 207 1.54 8.81 -20.95
C ARG A 207 1.67 10.13 -20.21
N SER A 208 2.79 10.33 -19.48
CA SER A 208 3.11 11.61 -18.85
C SER A 208 3.20 12.73 -19.87
N SER A 209 3.91 12.54 -20.99
CA SER A 209 4.05 13.56 -22.06
C SER A 209 2.74 13.88 -22.78
N GLN A 210 1.81 12.93 -22.82
CA GLN A 210 0.46 13.13 -23.34
C GLN A 210 -0.49 13.82 -22.34
N GLY A 211 0.00 14.17 -21.16
CA GLY A 211 -0.79 14.80 -20.11
C GLY A 211 -1.88 13.88 -19.57
N ALA A 212 -1.54 12.62 -19.26
CA ALA A 212 -2.47 11.69 -18.63
C ALA A 212 -3.20 12.33 -17.45
N ARG A 213 -4.42 11.89 -17.15
CA ARG A 213 -5.27 12.50 -16.11
C ARG A 213 -4.68 12.35 -14.70
N PHE A 214 -4.07 11.21 -14.42
CA PHE A 214 -3.20 10.99 -13.27
C PHE A 214 -1.77 10.99 -13.78
N ASN A 215 -0.98 11.99 -13.39
CA ASN A 215 0.37 12.21 -13.93
C ASN A 215 1.33 12.59 -12.81
N TRP A 216 1.56 11.64 -11.91
CA TRP A 216 2.43 11.87 -10.77
C TRP A 216 3.88 12.12 -11.19
N GLY A 217 4.47 13.20 -10.67
CA GLY A 217 5.89 13.51 -10.85
C GLY A 217 6.25 14.16 -12.19
N ASP A 218 5.33 14.23 -13.15
CA ASP A 218 5.55 14.84 -14.48
C ASP A 218 6.85 14.34 -15.15
N ILE A 219 7.03 13.02 -15.08
CA ILE A 219 8.29 12.27 -15.31
C ILE A 219 8.89 12.43 -16.70
N HIS A 220 8.14 12.98 -17.65
CA HIS A 220 8.61 13.23 -19.03
C HIS A 220 9.51 14.47 -19.14
N ARG A 221 9.51 15.37 -18.14
CA ARG A 221 10.19 16.67 -18.24
C ARG A 221 11.71 16.57 -18.24
N SER A 222 12.29 15.62 -17.53
CA SER A 222 13.72 15.44 -17.44
C SER A 222 14.13 14.04 -17.00
N TRP A 223 15.40 13.68 -17.26
CA TRP A 223 15.96 12.45 -16.73
C TRP A 223 15.96 12.42 -15.19
N HIS A 224 16.19 13.56 -14.54
CA HIS A 224 16.14 13.69 -13.09
C HIS A 224 14.73 13.40 -12.55
N ALA A 225 13.68 14.04 -13.11
CA ALA A 225 12.30 13.79 -12.70
C ALA A 225 11.92 12.30 -12.88
N PHE A 226 12.37 11.68 -13.96
CA PHE A 226 12.17 10.26 -14.22
C PHE A 226 12.88 9.38 -13.17
N SER A 227 14.21 9.58 -12.96
CA SER A 227 14.97 8.76 -12.01
C SER A 227 14.51 8.97 -10.58
N TYR A 228 14.24 10.20 -10.16
CA TYR A 228 13.70 10.54 -8.85
C TYR A 228 12.38 9.79 -8.55
N HIS A 229 11.50 9.76 -9.55
CA HIS A 229 10.23 9.06 -9.45
C HIS A 229 10.41 7.53 -9.43
N VAL A 230 11.15 6.97 -10.40
CA VAL A 230 11.33 5.52 -10.52
C VAL A 230 12.09 4.92 -9.34
N LEU A 231 13.08 5.65 -8.80
CA LEU A 231 13.84 5.21 -7.63
C LEU A 231 13.13 5.47 -6.29
N GLY A 232 12.00 6.19 -6.32
CA GLY A 232 11.24 6.49 -5.12
C GLY A 232 12.01 7.36 -4.12
N GLU A 233 12.87 8.27 -4.61
CA GLU A 233 13.79 9.06 -3.76
C GLU A 233 13.05 9.88 -2.71
N GLN A 234 11.81 10.34 -3.02
CA GLN A 234 10.97 11.08 -2.06
C GLN A 234 10.67 10.29 -0.78
N TYR A 235 10.78 8.95 -0.81
CA TYR A 235 10.47 8.08 0.33
C TYR A 235 11.70 7.69 1.16
N HIS A 236 12.91 8.10 0.75
CA HIS A 236 14.13 7.83 1.51
C HIS A 236 14.10 8.46 2.90
N VAL A 237 13.32 9.51 3.10
CA VAL A 237 13.08 10.17 4.39
C VAL A 237 12.51 9.22 5.45
N PHE A 238 11.82 8.15 5.04
CA PHE A 238 11.27 7.15 5.96
C PHE A 238 12.28 6.08 6.40
N LEU A 239 13.48 6.04 5.82
CA LEU A 239 14.53 5.14 6.26
C LEU A 239 15.22 5.71 7.51
N GLY A 240 15.20 4.96 8.61
CA GLY A 240 15.85 5.39 9.85
C GLY A 240 15.77 4.38 10.98
N GLU A 241 16.66 4.53 11.96
CA GLU A 241 16.74 3.65 13.13
C GLU A 241 15.53 3.75 14.06
N SER A 242 14.83 4.89 14.06
CA SER A 242 13.66 5.13 14.92
C SER A 242 12.52 4.16 14.67
N ALA A 243 12.38 3.61 13.46
CA ALA A 243 11.35 2.65 13.10
C ALA A 243 11.63 1.22 13.61
N ILE A 244 12.90 0.85 13.85
CA ILE A 244 13.32 -0.54 14.09
C ILE A 244 12.58 -1.17 15.28
N SER A 245 12.49 -0.48 16.40
CA SER A 245 11.84 -1.03 17.61
C SER A 245 10.36 -1.32 17.35
N THR A 246 9.64 -0.36 16.79
CA THR A 246 8.20 -0.45 16.48
C THR A 246 7.93 -1.56 15.48
N ASN A 247 8.68 -1.58 14.36
CA ASN A 247 8.50 -2.56 13.29
C ASN A 247 8.91 -3.97 13.72
N THR A 248 9.92 -4.11 14.61
CA THR A 248 10.28 -5.39 15.23
C THR A 248 9.12 -5.94 16.05
N GLY A 249 8.53 -5.12 16.92
CA GLY A 249 7.33 -5.49 17.68
C GLY A 249 6.17 -5.90 16.77
N LYS A 250 5.94 -5.14 15.71
CA LYS A 250 4.90 -5.40 14.71
C LYS A 250 5.16 -6.73 13.98
N PHE A 251 6.38 -6.99 13.49
CA PHE A 251 6.75 -8.24 12.85
C PHE A 251 6.47 -9.46 13.74
N PHE A 252 6.94 -9.45 14.99
CA PHE A 252 6.70 -10.57 15.90
C PHE A 252 5.21 -10.76 16.24
N SER A 253 4.45 -9.67 16.36
CA SER A 253 3.01 -9.75 16.61
C SER A 253 2.23 -10.37 15.44
N LEU A 254 2.76 -10.26 14.22
CA LEU A 254 2.15 -10.84 13.01
C LEU A 254 2.41 -12.34 12.86
N LEU A 255 3.50 -12.89 13.43
CA LEU A 255 3.88 -14.29 13.20
C LEU A 255 2.76 -15.30 13.49
N PRO A 256 2.01 -15.22 14.60
CA PRO A 256 0.91 -16.15 14.85
C PRO A 256 -0.22 -16.05 13.84
N HIS A 257 -0.40 -14.88 13.21
CA HIS A 257 -1.41 -14.62 12.19
C HIS A 257 -1.00 -15.11 10.79
N GLN A 258 0.30 -15.37 10.58
CA GLN A 258 0.80 -15.94 9.33
C GLN A 258 0.84 -17.48 9.39
N PHE A 259 1.29 -18.04 10.50
CA PHE A 259 1.66 -19.46 10.61
C PHE A 259 0.75 -20.25 11.58
N GLY A 260 -0.06 -19.57 12.40
CA GLY A 260 -0.54 -20.15 13.66
C GLY A 260 0.63 -20.42 14.63
N TRP A 261 0.36 -20.57 15.91
CA TRP A 261 1.40 -20.87 16.91
C TRP A 261 2.13 -22.18 16.65
N ILE A 262 1.40 -23.22 16.21
CA ILE A 262 1.95 -24.54 15.91
C ILE A 262 2.83 -24.48 14.66
N GLY A 263 2.45 -23.70 13.66
CA GLY A 263 3.21 -23.54 12.42
C GLY A 263 4.62 -23.01 12.64
N LEU A 264 4.83 -22.15 13.63
CA LEU A 264 6.17 -21.64 13.99
C LEU A 264 7.14 -22.75 14.42
N ILE A 265 6.65 -23.81 15.07
CA ILE A 265 7.48 -24.98 15.42
C ILE A 265 7.98 -25.66 14.14
N PHE A 266 7.12 -25.77 13.12
CA PHE A 266 7.50 -26.36 11.83
C PHE A 266 8.44 -25.48 11.01
N VAL A 267 8.37 -24.13 11.15
CA VAL A 267 9.38 -23.22 10.57
C VAL A 267 10.77 -23.54 11.12
N ALA A 268 10.89 -23.61 12.44
CA ALA A 268 12.17 -23.92 13.10
C ALA A 268 12.66 -25.34 12.75
N TYR A 269 11.77 -26.32 12.78
CA TYR A 269 12.10 -27.71 12.43
C TYR A 269 12.52 -27.85 10.97
N GLY A 270 11.80 -27.20 10.04
CA GLY A 270 12.14 -27.19 8.62
C GLY A 270 13.50 -26.54 8.34
N LEU A 271 13.81 -25.44 9.04
CA LEU A 271 15.13 -24.81 8.93
C LEU A 271 16.24 -25.75 9.39
N ILE A 272 16.10 -26.40 10.56
CA ILE A 272 17.09 -27.33 11.07
C ILE A 272 17.33 -28.49 10.09
N GLN A 273 16.27 -29.07 9.53
CA GLN A 273 16.38 -30.17 8.59
C GLN A 273 16.98 -29.73 7.25
N LEU A 274 16.60 -28.55 6.76
CA LEU A 274 17.15 -28.01 5.52
C LEU A 274 18.63 -27.65 5.65
N LEU A 275 19.08 -27.10 6.79
CA LEU A 275 20.49 -26.86 7.08
C LEU A 275 21.32 -28.16 7.07
N ARG A 276 20.75 -29.27 7.53
CA ARG A 276 21.41 -30.60 7.54
C ARG A 276 21.47 -31.22 6.13
N LYS A 277 20.41 -31.09 5.33
CA LYS A 277 20.27 -31.78 4.06
C LYS A 277 20.73 -30.95 2.85
N SER A 278 20.52 -29.63 2.89
CA SER A 278 20.87 -28.72 1.81
C SER A 278 21.18 -27.30 2.36
N PRO A 279 22.38 -27.09 2.98
CA PRO A 279 22.71 -25.84 3.66
C PRO A 279 22.69 -24.62 2.73
N ARG A 280 23.00 -24.82 1.43
CA ARG A 280 22.96 -23.71 0.44
C ARG A 280 21.53 -23.27 0.15
N LEU A 281 20.58 -24.20 0.08
CA LEU A 281 19.18 -23.86 -0.09
C LEU A 281 18.60 -23.19 1.18
N ALA A 282 19.02 -23.65 2.36
CA ALA A 282 18.71 -22.97 3.63
C ALA A 282 19.28 -21.55 3.63
N GLY A 283 20.53 -21.38 3.19
CA GLY A 283 21.18 -20.07 3.03
C GLY A 283 20.40 -19.14 2.10
N PHE A 284 19.89 -19.65 0.97
CA PHE A 284 19.06 -18.86 0.05
C PHE A 284 17.82 -18.30 0.73
N LEU A 285 17.05 -19.15 1.46
CA LEU A 285 15.84 -18.68 2.16
C LEU A 285 16.18 -17.72 3.30
N LEU A 286 17.25 -17.98 4.06
CA LEU A 286 17.69 -17.12 5.15
C LEU A 286 18.20 -15.75 4.67
N ILE A 287 18.97 -15.72 3.57
CA ILE A 287 19.48 -14.46 2.98
C ILE A 287 18.31 -13.59 2.52
N ASN A 288 17.33 -14.16 1.84
CA ASN A 288 16.13 -13.43 1.41
C ASN A 288 15.31 -12.92 2.61
N THR A 289 15.16 -13.75 3.65
CA THR A 289 14.50 -13.33 4.91
C THR A 289 15.26 -12.18 5.57
N ALA A 290 16.59 -12.30 5.69
CA ALA A 290 17.43 -11.28 6.32
C ALA A 290 17.44 -9.96 5.54
N ALA A 291 17.56 -10.02 4.21
CA ALA A 291 17.49 -8.84 3.34
C ALA A 291 16.13 -8.12 3.48
N CYS A 292 15.04 -8.88 3.47
CA CYS A 292 13.70 -8.34 3.67
C CYS A 292 13.57 -7.66 5.04
N LEU A 293 13.98 -8.34 6.12
CA LEU A 293 13.89 -7.80 7.47
C LEU A 293 14.79 -6.58 7.66
N ALA A 294 16.03 -6.61 7.15
CA ALA A 294 16.96 -5.47 7.26
C ALA A 294 16.35 -4.19 6.68
N TYR A 295 15.70 -4.28 5.52
CA TYR A 295 15.01 -3.14 4.91
C TYR A 295 13.73 -2.78 5.66
N SER A 296 12.82 -3.73 5.84
CA SER A 296 11.48 -3.44 6.33
C SER A 296 11.46 -2.99 7.80
N LEU A 297 12.41 -3.45 8.63
CA LEU A 297 12.52 -3.01 10.01
C LEU A 297 12.96 -1.54 10.12
N SER A 298 13.79 -1.06 9.19
CA SER A 298 14.29 0.32 9.17
C SER A 298 13.39 1.30 8.40
N TYR A 299 12.27 0.84 7.84
CA TYR A 299 11.38 1.68 7.02
C TYR A 299 10.14 2.12 7.80
N GLY A 300 10.06 3.41 8.13
CA GLY A 300 9.12 4.00 9.09
C GLY A 300 7.79 4.43 8.46
N ILE A 301 7.00 3.48 7.94
CA ILE A 301 5.64 3.74 7.45
C ILE A 301 4.60 2.98 8.30
N HIS A 302 3.36 3.44 8.29
CA HIS A 302 2.31 2.84 9.12
C HIS A 302 1.85 1.47 8.60
N ASP A 303 1.83 1.24 7.28
CA ASP A 303 1.37 0.02 6.59
C ASP A 303 2.49 -0.97 6.25
N ILE A 304 3.58 -0.96 7.02
CA ILE A 304 4.80 -1.76 6.82
C ILE A 304 4.56 -3.29 6.69
N GLU A 305 3.37 -3.77 7.08
CA GLU A 305 3.05 -5.21 7.09
C GLU A 305 3.27 -5.87 5.71
N SER A 306 2.96 -5.16 4.64
CA SER A 306 3.09 -5.62 3.26
C SER A 306 4.53 -5.84 2.83
N TYR A 307 5.46 -5.08 3.40
CA TYR A 307 6.89 -5.17 3.12
C TYR A 307 7.55 -6.43 3.69
N PHE A 308 6.92 -7.08 4.70
CA PHE A 308 7.39 -8.36 5.22
C PHE A 308 7.03 -9.57 4.34
N ALA A 309 6.31 -9.38 3.23
CA ALA A 309 5.79 -10.47 2.40
C ALA A 309 6.87 -11.47 1.95
N LEU A 310 8.05 -11.00 1.52
CA LEU A 310 9.16 -11.88 1.12
C LEU A 310 9.67 -12.74 2.29
N ALA A 311 9.79 -12.18 3.49
CA ALA A 311 10.18 -12.91 4.68
C ALA A 311 9.11 -13.97 5.03
N PHE A 312 7.82 -13.61 5.01
CA PHE A 312 6.74 -14.57 5.27
C PHE A 312 6.68 -15.69 4.24
N ILE A 313 6.88 -15.39 2.94
CA ILE A 313 6.98 -16.41 1.88
C ILE A 313 8.11 -17.40 2.20
N ALA A 314 9.31 -16.92 2.51
CA ALA A 314 10.47 -17.77 2.81
C ALA A 314 10.23 -18.65 4.06
N LEU A 315 9.66 -18.07 5.12
CA LEU A 315 9.34 -18.79 6.36
C LEU A 315 8.21 -19.81 6.17
N LEU A 316 7.18 -19.50 5.36
CA LEU A 316 6.11 -20.46 5.02
C LEU A 316 6.64 -21.64 4.20
N LEU A 317 7.64 -21.42 3.33
CA LEU A 317 8.32 -22.51 2.63
C LEU A 317 9.13 -23.38 3.61
N LEU A 318 9.79 -22.79 4.61
CA LEU A 318 10.44 -23.55 5.68
C LEU A 318 9.42 -24.35 6.50
N MET A 319 8.25 -23.78 6.79
CA MET A 319 7.16 -24.51 7.46
C MET A 319 6.72 -25.73 6.65
N ALA A 320 6.54 -25.58 5.33
CA ALA A 320 6.17 -26.69 4.44
C ALA A 320 7.20 -27.83 4.49
N LEU A 321 8.49 -27.49 4.50
CA LEU A 321 9.58 -28.46 4.63
C LEU A 321 9.56 -29.15 6.00
N GLY A 322 9.30 -28.41 7.09
CA GLY A 322 9.19 -28.98 8.44
C GLY A 322 8.00 -29.92 8.60
N ILE A 323 6.85 -29.56 8.02
CA ILE A 323 5.67 -30.44 7.99
C ILE A 323 5.99 -31.74 7.23
N ALA A 324 6.63 -31.63 6.05
CA ALA A 324 7.00 -32.81 5.26
C ALA A 324 7.95 -33.75 6.01
N GLU A 325 8.91 -33.23 6.74
CA GLU A 325 9.80 -34.02 7.59
C GLU A 325 9.05 -34.72 8.74
N MET A 326 8.06 -34.06 9.33
CA MET A 326 7.19 -34.71 10.32
C MET A 326 6.34 -35.83 9.70
N VAL A 327 5.78 -35.56 8.53
CA VAL A 327 5.01 -36.59 7.76
C VAL A 327 5.89 -37.75 7.36
N ALA A 328 7.18 -37.57 7.11
CA ALA A 328 8.13 -38.64 6.85
C ALA A 328 8.25 -39.64 8.02
N HIS A 329 8.07 -39.18 9.25
CA HIS A 329 8.05 -40.07 10.41
C HIS A 329 6.72 -40.81 10.60
N ARG A 330 5.59 -40.15 10.25
CA ARG A 330 4.23 -40.71 10.39
C ARG A 330 3.34 -40.21 9.22
N GLN A 331 3.36 -40.91 8.10
CA GLN A 331 2.65 -40.52 6.86
C GLN A 331 1.14 -40.32 7.05
N GLN A 332 0.55 -41.04 8.00
CA GLN A 332 -0.87 -40.94 8.36
C GLN A 332 -1.27 -39.55 8.92
N LEU A 333 -0.29 -38.78 9.37
CA LEU A 333 -0.54 -37.41 9.87
C LEU A 333 -0.72 -36.36 8.75
N ALA A 334 -0.43 -36.67 7.49
CA ALA A 334 -0.50 -35.70 6.39
C ALA A 334 -1.86 -34.98 6.31
N PRO A 335 -3.04 -35.64 6.42
CA PRO A 335 -4.33 -34.93 6.41
C PRO A 335 -4.54 -33.98 7.59
N LEU A 336 -3.90 -34.28 8.75
CA LEU A 336 -4.06 -33.43 9.95
C LEU A 336 -3.54 -32.01 9.73
N PHE A 337 -2.55 -31.82 8.85
CA PHE A 337 -1.99 -30.51 8.57
C PHE A 337 -2.94 -29.57 7.81
N LEU A 338 -4.06 -30.07 7.29
CA LEU A 338 -5.16 -29.24 6.79
C LEU A 338 -5.85 -28.42 7.91
N VAL A 339 -5.61 -28.76 9.17
CA VAL A 339 -6.07 -27.94 10.31
C VAL A 339 -5.38 -26.57 10.32
N LEU A 340 -4.13 -26.44 9.86
CA LEU A 340 -3.40 -25.16 9.85
C LEU A 340 -4.10 -24.08 8.99
N PRO A 341 -4.39 -24.33 7.70
CA PRO A 341 -5.11 -23.32 6.91
C PRO A 341 -6.52 -23.03 7.45
N VAL A 342 -7.22 -24.04 8.00
CA VAL A 342 -8.54 -23.81 8.63
C VAL A 342 -8.40 -22.92 9.86
N ALA A 343 -7.41 -23.14 10.70
CA ALA A 343 -7.12 -22.30 11.85
C ALA A 343 -6.79 -20.86 11.43
N ASN A 344 -5.93 -20.67 10.41
CA ASN A 344 -5.62 -19.36 9.87
C ASN A 344 -6.86 -18.67 9.29
N LEU A 345 -7.69 -19.41 8.54
CA LEU A 345 -8.96 -18.89 8.01
C LEU A 345 -9.84 -18.36 9.14
N LEU A 346 -10.08 -19.15 10.17
CA LEU A 346 -10.95 -18.77 11.29
C LEU A 346 -10.36 -17.62 12.11
N GLN A 347 -9.05 -17.65 12.36
CA GLN A 347 -8.36 -16.62 13.14
C GLN A 347 -8.37 -15.25 12.44
N ASN A 348 -8.15 -15.24 11.12
CA ASN A 348 -7.94 -14.01 10.36
C ASN A 348 -9.21 -13.48 9.67
N PHE A 349 -10.27 -14.30 9.60
CA PHE A 349 -11.51 -13.95 8.89
C PHE A 349 -12.07 -12.59 9.32
N GLY A 350 -12.22 -12.38 10.63
CA GLY A 350 -12.81 -11.15 11.16
C GLY A 350 -12.01 -9.89 10.83
N THR A 351 -10.68 -10.01 10.69
CA THR A 351 -9.80 -8.87 10.34
C THR A 351 -9.75 -8.65 8.82
N CYS A 352 -9.77 -9.72 8.02
CA CYS A 352 -9.63 -9.64 6.57
C CYS A 352 -10.97 -9.45 5.84
N ASP A 353 -12.12 -9.67 6.52
CA ASP A 353 -13.43 -9.42 5.92
C ASP A 353 -13.75 -7.94 5.84
N GLN A 354 -13.48 -7.35 4.68
CA GLN A 354 -13.76 -5.96 4.34
C GLN A 354 -15.09 -5.79 3.55
N SER A 355 -15.91 -6.84 3.43
CA SER A 355 -17.10 -6.85 2.56
C SER A 355 -18.17 -5.82 2.94
N ARG A 356 -18.17 -5.36 4.19
CA ARG A 356 -19.10 -4.35 4.71
C ARG A 356 -18.43 -3.02 5.08
N ASN A 357 -17.14 -2.87 4.76
CA ASN A 357 -16.40 -1.66 5.07
C ASN A 357 -16.71 -0.55 4.06
N THR A 358 -17.57 0.36 4.47
CA THR A 358 -17.97 1.56 3.71
C THR A 358 -17.43 2.85 4.34
N LEU A 359 -16.47 2.75 5.29
CA LEU A 359 -15.97 3.92 6.03
C LEU A 359 -15.48 5.02 5.08
N VAL A 360 -14.55 4.72 4.15
CA VAL A 360 -13.98 5.71 3.23
C VAL A 360 -15.04 6.30 2.28
N PRO A 361 -15.89 5.53 1.59
CA PRO A 361 -16.95 6.10 0.76
C PRO A 361 -17.93 6.98 1.55
N ASP A 362 -18.32 6.56 2.77
CA ASP A 362 -19.24 7.32 3.63
C ASP A 362 -18.56 8.58 4.18
N TYR A 363 -17.28 8.50 4.59
CA TYR A 363 -16.49 9.64 5.01
C TYR A 363 -16.34 10.67 3.89
N THR A 364 -15.95 10.22 2.68
CA THR A 364 -15.85 11.09 1.50
C THR A 364 -17.15 11.82 1.21
N ARG A 365 -18.29 11.14 1.38
CA ARG A 365 -19.61 11.75 1.24
C ARG A 365 -19.87 12.78 2.33
N LEU A 366 -19.62 12.47 3.60
CA LEU A 366 -19.79 13.41 4.72
C LEU A 366 -18.91 14.66 4.56
N MET A 367 -17.72 14.48 3.98
CA MET A 367 -16.79 15.58 3.71
C MET A 367 -17.26 16.52 2.59
N THR A 368 -18.10 16.05 1.64
CA THR A 368 -18.28 16.79 0.37
C THR A 368 -19.71 17.03 -0.06
N GLN A 369 -20.71 16.29 0.49
CA GLN A 369 -22.08 16.30 -0.03
C GLN A 369 -22.80 17.65 0.09
N ASP A 370 -22.52 18.41 1.14
CA ASP A 370 -23.17 19.66 1.51
C ASP A 370 -22.32 20.92 1.22
N LEU A 371 -21.10 20.74 0.69
CA LEU A 371 -20.27 21.87 0.26
C LEU A 371 -20.98 22.66 -0.84
N PRO A 372 -21.06 24.00 -0.74
CA PRO A 372 -21.54 24.84 -1.83
C PRO A 372 -20.80 24.56 -3.14
N PRO A 373 -21.47 24.70 -4.29
CA PRO A 373 -20.79 24.57 -5.59
C PRO A 373 -19.59 25.50 -5.72
N GLY A 374 -18.49 25.01 -6.28
CA GLY A 374 -17.27 25.78 -6.47
C GLY A 374 -16.42 25.95 -5.20
N SER A 375 -16.74 25.27 -4.11
CA SER A 375 -15.92 25.32 -2.89
C SER A 375 -14.49 24.86 -3.11
N ILE A 376 -13.54 25.53 -2.43
CA ILE A 376 -12.17 25.05 -2.27
C ILE A 376 -12.08 24.29 -0.95
N LEU A 377 -11.51 23.10 -0.99
CA LEU A 377 -11.20 22.28 0.17
C LEU A 377 -9.69 21.99 0.21
N VAL A 378 -8.99 22.55 1.20
CA VAL A 378 -7.60 22.22 1.46
C VAL A 378 -7.55 21.11 2.50
N SER A 379 -6.84 20.04 2.21
CA SER A 379 -6.79 18.84 3.05
C SER A 379 -5.36 18.32 3.19
N ALA A 380 -5.15 17.43 4.17
CA ALA A 380 -3.92 16.64 4.39
C ALA A 380 -4.29 15.19 4.76
N GLN A 381 -5.43 14.70 4.26
CA GLN A 381 -6.01 13.40 4.62
C GLN A 381 -5.90 12.40 3.46
N TRP A 382 -4.67 12.11 3.02
CA TRP A 382 -4.42 11.22 1.89
C TRP A 382 -5.07 9.83 2.06
N ASP A 383 -4.82 9.17 3.19
CA ASP A 383 -5.10 7.74 3.36
C ASP A 383 -6.59 7.37 3.36
N TYR A 384 -7.47 8.31 3.66
CA TYR A 384 -8.90 8.02 3.83
C TYR A 384 -9.86 9.00 3.16
N PHE A 385 -9.33 10.07 2.53
CA PHE A 385 -10.17 11.05 1.85
C PHE A 385 -9.67 11.41 0.44
N GLU A 386 -8.48 11.98 0.30
CA GLU A 386 -8.05 12.64 -0.94
C GLU A 386 -7.90 11.68 -2.09
N SER A 387 -7.19 10.57 -1.90
CA SER A 387 -7.03 9.49 -2.90
C SER A 387 -8.40 8.98 -3.38
N ALA A 388 -9.33 8.72 -2.45
CA ALA A 388 -10.68 8.26 -2.76
C ALA A 388 -11.52 9.33 -3.47
N PHE A 389 -11.41 10.61 -3.05
CA PHE A 389 -12.14 11.70 -3.67
C PHE A 389 -11.64 12.00 -5.08
N TRP A 390 -10.32 11.95 -5.31
CA TRP A 390 -9.76 12.09 -6.65
C TRP A 390 -10.31 11.03 -7.61
N TYR A 391 -10.36 9.77 -7.19
CA TYR A 391 -11.00 8.73 -8.00
C TYR A 391 -12.46 9.07 -8.31
N LYS A 392 -13.25 9.39 -7.30
CA LYS A 392 -14.66 9.74 -7.47
C LYS A 392 -14.84 10.94 -8.40
N GLN A 393 -14.03 11.97 -8.24
CA GLN A 393 -14.11 13.19 -9.04
C GLN A 393 -13.66 12.96 -10.48
N GLN A 394 -12.50 12.34 -10.67
CA GLN A 394 -11.88 12.23 -11.98
C GLN A 394 -12.39 11.04 -12.80
N VAL A 395 -12.85 9.97 -12.17
CA VAL A 395 -13.34 8.76 -12.84
C VAL A 395 -14.86 8.67 -12.83
N GLU A 396 -15.49 8.89 -11.68
CA GLU A 396 -16.95 8.76 -11.52
C GLU A 396 -17.71 10.08 -11.81
N GLY A 397 -17.00 11.21 -11.90
CA GLY A 397 -17.62 12.52 -12.17
C GLY A 397 -18.34 13.14 -10.99
N TYR A 398 -18.09 12.62 -9.77
CA TYR A 398 -18.69 13.11 -8.53
C TYR A 398 -18.09 14.45 -8.11
N ARG A 399 -18.93 15.45 -7.83
CA ARG A 399 -18.55 16.77 -7.31
C ARG A 399 -17.32 17.40 -8.03
N LYS A 400 -17.35 17.42 -9.36
CA LYS A 400 -16.33 18.09 -10.20
C LYS A 400 -16.25 19.60 -9.96
N ASP A 401 -17.27 20.16 -9.33
CA ASP A 401 -17.36 21.54 -8.93
C ASP A 401 -16.44 21.91 -7.76
N ILE A 402 -16.02 20.93 -6.93
CA ILE A 402 -15.15 21.18 -5.78
C ILE A 402 -13.70 21.19 -6.23
N ILE A 403 -12.94 22.19 -5.76
CA ILE A 403 -11.51 22.29 -5.92
C ILE A 403 -10.85 21.67 -4.69
N LEU A 404 -10.25 20.47 -4.86
CA LEU A 404 -9.47 19.83 -3.79
C LEU A 404 -8.00 20.21 -3.94
N ILE A 405 -7.40 20.69 -2.85
CA ILE A 405 -5.96 20.99 -2.76
C ILE A 405 -5.37 20.13 -1.66
N ASP A 406 -4.46 19.24 -2.04
CA ASP A 406 -3.64 18.48 -1.09
C ASP A 406 -2.48 19.36 -0.63
N LYS A 407 -2.43 19.63 0.66
CA LYS A 407 -1.41 20.47 1.29
C LYS A 407 0.00 19.89 1.16
N GLU A 408 0.14 18.58 1.34
CA GLU A 408 1.46 17.95 1.33
C GLU A 408 2.01 17.80 -0.10
N LEU A 409 1.15 17.60 -1.09
CA LEU A 409 1.57 17.57 -2.49
C LEU A 409 1.99 18.94 -3.02
N LEU A 410 1.53 20.04 -2.41
CA LEU A 410 2.09 21.36 -2.73
C LEU A 410 3.59 21.46 -2.45
N ARG A 411 4.16 20.58 -1.65
CA ARG A 411 5.60 20.42 -1.42
C ARG A 411 6.32 19.65 -2.55
N ARG A 412 5.66 19.52 -3.71
CA ARG A 412 6.21 18.89 -4.92
C ARG A 412 6.09 19.83 -6.10
N THR A 413 7.18 19.98 -6.84
CA THR A 413 7.27 20.97 -7.93
C THR A 413 6.26 20.73 -9.07
N TRP A 414 5.86 19.50 -9.29
CA TRP A 414 4.93 19.12 -10.35
C TRP A 414 3.45 19.40 -10.02
N TYR A 415 3.09 19.48 -8.73
CA TYR A 415 1.68 19.43 -8.32
C TYR A 415 0.89 20.70 -8.70
N LEU A 416 1.50 21.88 -8.64
CA LEU A 416 0.84 23.11 -9.09
C LEU A 416 0.43 23.06 -10.57
N GLY A 417 1.22 22.39 -11.40
CA GLY A 417 0.87 22.14 -12.80
C GLY A 417 -0.35 21.26 -12.96
N GLU A 418 -0.48 20.21 -12.14
CA GLU A 418 -1.65 19.34 -12.15
C GLU A 418 -2.89 20.05 -11.60
N LEU A 419 -2.77 20.86 -10.54
CA LEU A 419 -3.88 21.66 -10.04
C LEU A 419 -4.45 22.62 -11.09
N LYS A 420 -3.61 23.35 -11.80
CA LYS A 420 -4.03 24.24 -12.90
C LYS A 420 -4.73 23.48 -14.02
N LYS A 421 -4.29 22.26 -14.32
CA LYS A 421 -4.89 21.40 -15.33
C LYS A 421 -6.26 20.85 -14.90
N TRP A 422 -6.40 20.46 -13.63
CA TRP A 422 -7.66 19.94 -13.12
C TRP A 422 -8.67 21.04 -12.80
N TYR A 423 -8.19 22.19 -12.35
CA TYR A 423 -8.98 23.31 -11.88
C TYR A 423 -8.52 24.64 -12.54
N PRO A 424 -8.77 24.81 -13.85
CA PRO A 424 -8.30 26.01 -14.59
C PRO A 424 -8.90 27.32 -14.07
N GLN A 425 -9.96 27.26 -13.26
CA GLN A 425 -10.58 28.42 -12.60
C GLN A 425 -9.85 28.86 -11.32
N LEU A 426 -8.90 28.05 -10.80
CA LEU A 426 -8.15 28.38 -9.59
C LEU A 426 -7.17 29.52 -9.86
N ALA A 427 -7.40 30.68 -9.23
CA ALA A 427 -6.52 31.83 -9.32
C ALA A 427 -5.26 31.62 -8.46
N LEU A 428 -4.11 32.01 -8.99
CA LEU A 428 -2.82 31.92 -8.35
C LEU A 428 -1.92 33.05 -8.85
N ASP A 429 -1.26 33.79 -7.94
CA ASP A 429 -0.23 34.75 -8.32
C ASP A 429 1.03 34.00 -8.78
N GLU A 430 1.33 34.11 -10.08
CA GLU A 430 2.48 33.44 -10.68
C GLU A 430 3.81 33.88 -10.05
N THR A 431 3.90 35.13 -9.56
CA THR A 431 5.13 35.63 -8.91
C THR A 431 5.40 34.86 -7.60
N VAL A 432 4.34 34.61 -6.82
CA VAL A 432 4.44 33.84 -5.56
C VAL A 432 4.74 32.39 -5.87
N ALA A 433 4.07 31.82 -6.87
CA ALA A 433 4.28 30.44 -7.30
C ALA A 433 5.72 30.22 -7.79
N ASP A 434 6.22 31.08 -8.66
CA ASP A 434 7.58 30.98 -9.21
C ASP A 434 8.65 31.14 -8.13
N ALA A 435 8.47 32.08 -7.20
CA ALA A 435 9.39 32.26 -6.08
C ALA A 435 9.50 30.99 -5.23
N TYR A 436 8.37 30.35 -4.93
CA TYR A 436 8.31 29.11 -4.18
C TYR A 436 8.94 27.92 -4.97
N LEU A 437 8.49 27.73 -6.22
CA LEU A 437 8.99 26.64 -7.06
C LEU A 437 10.48 26.70 -7.30
N ASN A 438 11.05 27.90 -7.47
CA ASN A 438 12.50 28.08 -7.63
C ASN A 438 13.29 27.64 -6.40
N GLU A 439 12.78 27.86 -5.19
CA GLU A 439 13.46 27.39 -3.97
C GLU A 439 13.21 25.89 -3.73
N LEU A 440 11.99 25.41 -4.01
CA LEU A 440 11.63 23.99 -3.91
C LEU A 440 12.43 23.11 -4.86
N GLN A 441 12.69 23.57 -6.10
CA GLN A 441 13.53 22.86 -7.06
C GLN A 441 14.96 22.65 -6.57
N LYS A 442 15.52 23.59 -5.82
CA LYS A 442 16.85 23.41 -5.22
C LYS A 442 16.82 22.27 -4.21
N PHE A 443 15.78 22.20 -3.38
CA PHE A 443 15.59 21.10 -2.44
C PHE A 443 15.45 19.75 -3.15
N GLU A 444 14.59 19.67 -4.16
CA GLU A 444 14.37 18.40 -4.90
C GLU A 444 15.60 17.96 -5.73
N ASN A 445 16.51 18.88 -6.08
CA ASN A 445 17.75 18.59 -6.82
C ASN A 445 18.98 18.51 -5.92
N ASP A 446 18.82 18.35 -4.60
CA ASP A 446 19.91 18.30 -3.61
C ASP A 446 20.90 19.47 -3.71
N GLN A 447 20.42 20.64 -4.16
CA GLN A 447 21.19 21.86 -4.22
C GLN A 447 21.10 22.63 -2.89
N PRO A 448 22.09 23.48 -2.57
CA PRO A 448 21.99 24.33 -1.39
C PRO A 448 20.74 25.22 -1.43
N TYR A 449 19.91 25.12 -0.40
CA TYR A 449 18.69 25.91 -0.24
C TYR A 449 18.57 26.46 1.18
N ASP A 450 17.75 27.51 1.36
CA ASP A 450 17.42 28.07 2.66
C ASP A 450 16.09 27.46 3.14
N ARG A 451 16.17 26.63 4.18
CA ARG A 451 15.00 25.94 4.76
C ARG A 451 13.95 26.93 5.29
N ASN A 452 14.38 28.00 5.94
CA ASN A 452 13.44 28.99 6.50
C ASN A 452 12.76 29.77 5.38
N LYS A 453 13.52 30.19 4.37
CA LYS A 453 12.97 30.84 3.18
C LYS A 453 11.98 29.93 2.46
N LEU A 454 12.31 28.65 2.26
CA LEU A 454 11.40 27.69 1.63
C LEU A 454 10.08 27.57 2.40
N GLN A 455 10.15 27.47 3.74
CA GLN A 455 8.94 27.41 4.58
C GLN A 455 8.11 28.71 4.51
N HIS A 456 8.74 29.88 4.53
CA HIS A 456 8.03 31.16 4.38
C HIS A 456 7.34 31.27 3.02
N LEU A 457 8.01 30.87 1.93
CA LEU A 457 7.44 30.88 0.59
C LEU A 457 6.30 29.88 0.45
N TYR A 458 6.39 28.73 1.12
CA TYR A 458 5.31 27.73 1.17
C TYR A 458 4.05 28.30 1.86
N ILE A 459 4.20 28.95 3.02
CA ILE A 459 3.08 29.61 3.71
C ILE A 459 2.50 30.76 2.85
N ALA A 460 3.37 31.53 2.18
CA ALA A 460 2.93 32.57 1.25
C ALA A 460 2.11 32.00 0.08
N LEU A 461 2.52 30.84 -0.47
CA LEU A 461 1.77 30.14 -1.51
C LEU A 461 0.39 29.69 -1.01
N LEU A 462 0.32 29.06 0.17
CA LEU A 462 -0.93 28.59 0.76
C LEU A 462 -1.90 29.77 0.99
N ASN A 463 -1.41 30.86 1.59
CA ASN A 463 -2.22 32.05 1.81
C ASN A 463 -2.66 32.70 0.49
N ASN A 464 -1.78 32.76 -0.51
CA ASN A 464 -2.13 33.30 -1.83
C ASN A 464 -3.23 32.47 -2.52
N LEU A 465 -3.17 31.12 -2.45
CA LEU A 465 -4.22 30.26 -2.97
C LEU A 465 -5.59 30.52 -2.33
N ILE A 466 -5.61 30.84 -1.03
CA ILE A 466 -6.85 31.22 -0.34
C ILE A 466 -7.27 32.63 -0.72
N ASP A 467 -6.39 33.60 -0.58
CA ASP A 467 -6.70 35.04 -0.75
C ASP A 467 -7.17 35.38 -2.15
N SER A 468 -6.53 34.81 -3.18
CA SER A 468 -6.85 35.05 -4.59
C SER A 468 -8.22 34.48 -4.99
N ASN A 469 -8.73 33.50 -4.24
CA ASN A 469 -9.96 32.80 -4.58
C ASN A 469 -11.12 33.08 -3.62
N TYR A 470 -10.87 33.68 -2.46
CA TYR A 470 -11.84 33.81 -1.38
C TYR A 470 -13.16 34.49 -1.77
N THR A 471 -13.10 35.50 -2.64
CA THR A 471 -14.28 36.26 -3.06
C THR A 471 -15.20 35.51 -4.00
N GLN A 472 -14.67 34.52 -4.72
CA GLN A 472 -15.40 33.73 -5.72
C GLN A 472 -15.76 32.34 -5.22
N HIS A 473 -14.99 31.81 -4.29
CA HIS A 473 -15.06 30.44 -3.81
C HIS A 473 -15.17 30.38 -2.28
N PRO A 474 -16.16 29.67 -1.72
CA PRO A 474 -16.15 29.33 -0.31
C PRO A 474 -14.94 28.43 0.02
N VAL A 475 -14.11 28.83 1.00
CA VAL A 475 -12.88 28.08 1.36
C VAL A 475 -13.11 27.29 2.63
N TYR A 476 -12.76 26.01 2.57
CA TYR A 476 -12.78 25.07 3.68
C TYR A 476 -11.42 24.42 3.84
N ILE A 477 -11.08 24.06 5.07
CA ILE A 477 -9.86 23.29 5.38
C ILE A 477 -10.20 22.12 6.29
N THR A 478 -9.40 21.05 6.26
CA THR A 478 -9.43 20.05 7.31
C THR A 478 -8.56 20.48 8.49
N PRO A 479 -8.88 20.08 9.75
CA PRO A 479 -8.16 20.58 10.93
C PRO A 479 -6.64 20.31 10.89
N GLU A 480 -6.22 19.18 10.34
CA GLU A 480 -4.81 18.76 10.26
C GLU A 480 -3.95 19.70 9.39
N VAL A 481 -4.59 20.43 8.49
CA VAL A 481 -3.90 21.41 7.63
C VAL A 481 -3.22 22.51 8.44
N LEU A 482 -3.73 22.82 9.63
CA LEU A 482 -3.18 23.83 10.54
C LEU A 482 -1.94 23.34 11.31
N GLU A 483 -1.72 22.04 11.37
CA GLU A 483 -0.61 21.47 12.12
C GLU A 483 0.73 21.84 11.49
N GLY A 484 1.61 22.45 12.30
CA GLY A 484 2.97 22.83 11.89
C GLY A 484 3.09 24.05 10.98
N GLU A 485 1.98 24.70 10.60
CA GLU A 485 1.96 25.79 9.61
C GLU A 485 1.68 27.15 10.25
N THR A 486 2.63 27.66 11.02
CA THR A 486 2.51 28.99 11.65
C THR A 486 2.38 30.09 10.58
N GLY A 487 1.37 30.97 10.74
CA GLY A 487 1.10 32.04 9.78
C GLY A 487 0.18 31.66 8.62
N PHE A 488 -0.25 30.39 8.56
CA PHE A 488 -1.29 29.96 7.64
C PHE A 488 -2.66 30.33 8.20
N THR A 489 -3.53 30.87 7.35
CA THR A 489 -4.87 31.37 7.68
C THR A 489 -4.93 32.60 8.64
N ASP A 490 -3.82 33.30 8.87
CA ASP A 490 -3.83 34.56 9.60
C ASP A 490 -4.81 35.52 8.92
N GLY A 491 -5.68 36.16 9.71
CA GLY A 491 -6.75 37.05 9.19
C GLY A 491 -8.08 36.35 8.87
N TYR A 492 -8.18 35.04 9.08
CA TYR A 492 -9.41 34.29 8.95
C TYR A 492 -9.89 33.72 10.30
N SER A 493 -11.19 33.80 10.55
CA SER A 493 -11.85 33.00 11.59
C SER A 493 -12.13 31.60 11.04
N GLN A 494 -11.83 30.60 11.85
CA GLN A 494 -12.03 29.19 11.52
C GLN A 494 -13.33 28.71 12.18
N ILE A 495 -14.40 28.63 11.40
CA ILE A 495 -15.73 28.26 11.89
C ILE A 495 -15.96 26.77 11.64
N PRO A 496 -16.22 25.95 12.69
CA PRO A 496 -16.60 24.55 12.52
C PRO A 496 -17.76 24.40 11.54
N ASN A 497 -17.65 23.42 10.64
CA ASN A 497 -18.63 23.10 9.63
C ASN A 497 -18.61 21.60 9.33
N GLY A 498 -19.17 20.82 10.21
CA GLY A 498 -19.13 19.36 10.16
C GLY A 498 -17.72 18.82 10.40
N LEU A 499 -17.13 18.14 9.42
CA LEU A 499 -15.77 17.55 9.49
C LEU A 499 -14.69 18.54 9.04
N ARG A 500 -15.05 19.79 8.77
CA ARG A 500 -14.19 20.82 8.16
C ARG A 500 -14.29 22.10 8.96
N LEU A 501 -13.37 23.02 8.67
CA LEU A 501 -13.40 24.39 9.15
C LEU A 501 -13.66 25.32 7.96
N ARG A 502 -14.69 26.15 8.04
CA ARG A 502 -14.95 27.22 7.08
C ARG A 502 -14.08 28.42 7.43
N LEU A 503 -13.32 28.93 6.46
CA LEU A 503 -12.54 30.18 6.63
C LEU A 503 -13.42 31.39 6.34
N VAL A 504 -13.47 32.34 7.29
CA VAL A 504 -14.26 33.56 7.18
C VAL A 504 -13.35 34.76 7.51
N ARG A 505 -13.25 35.74 6.60
CA ARG A 505 -12.49 36.97 6.85
C ARG A 505 -13.14 37.81 7.95
N ALA A 506 -12.32 38.54 8.71
CA ALA A 506 -12.81 39.50 9.70
C ALA A 506 -13.73 40.53 9.00
N GLY A 507 -14.94 40.70 9.52
CA GLY A 507 -15.95 41.61 8.96
C GLY A 507 -16.82 41.03 7.83
N ASP A 508 -16.54 39.82 7.35
CA ASP A 508 -17.42 39.15 6.40
C ASP A 508 -18.64 38.60 7.16
N GLN A 509 -19.83 38.99 6.73
CA GLN A 509 -21.10 38.57 7.31
C GLN A 509 -21.82 37.51 6.45
N THR A 510 -21.14 36.96 5.47
CA THR A 510 -21.73 35.87 4.63
C THR A 510 -22.14 34.69 5.51
N PRO A 511 -23.41 34.30 5.48
CA PRO A 511 -23.85 33.16 6.29
C PRO A 511 -23.06 31.89 5.96
N VAL A 512 -22.57 31.22 6.99
CA VAL A 512 -21.97 29.89 6.86
C VAL A 512 -23.10 28.87 6.80
N PRO A 513 -23.25 28.10 5.71
CA PRO A 513 -24.28 27.07 5.61
C PRO A 513 -24.15 26.05 6.74
N GLU A 514 -25.27 25.62 7.31
CA GLU A 514 -25.24 24.54 8.31
C GLU A 514 -24.86 23.22 7.64
N PRO A 515 -23.95 22.43 8.24
CA PRO A 515 -23.53 21.16 7.65
C PRO A 515 -24.59 20.09 7.78
N VAL A 516 -24.71 19.24 6.74
CA VAL A 516 -25.64 18.09 6.74
C VAL A 516 -24.89 16.84 7.15
N MET A 517 -24.96 16.48 8.43
CA MET A 517 -24.21 15.34 9.00
C MET A 517 -25.12 14.11 9.19
N ASN A 518 -25.52 13.45 8.09
CA ASN A 518 -26.22 12.17 8.19
C ASN A 518 -25.23 11.00 8.37
N VAL A 519 -24.91 10.69 9.62
CA VAL A 519 -23.96 9.65 10.00
C VAL A 519 -24.55 8.22 10.02
N THR A 520 -25.80 8.01 9.65
CA THR A 520 -26.48 6.71 9.81
C THR A 520 -25.79 5.58 9.05
N SER A 521 -25.37 5.82 7.80
CA SER A 521 -24.63 4.81 7.00
C SER A 521 -23.25 4.56 7.59
N PHE A 522 -22.50 5.64 7.86
CA PHE A 522 -21.18 5.59 8.46
C PHE A 522 -21.18 4.81 9.79
N ALA A 523 -22.12 5.08 10.68
CA ALA A 523 -22.22 4.43 11.97
C ALA A 523 -22.41 2.90 11.89
N LYS A 524 -23.04 2.39 10.82
CA LYS A 524 -23.15 0.94 10.59
C LYS A 524 -21.78 0.31 10.34
N ALA A 525 -20.94 0.95 9.52
CA ALA A 525 -19.58 0.51 9.26
C ALA A 525 -18.70 0.73 10.51
N ALA A 526 -18.82 1.88 11.18
CA ALA A 526 -18.05 2.23 12.36
C ALA A 526 -18.19 1.19 13.48
N ARG A 527 -19.40 0.67 13.72
CA ARG A 527 -19.63 -0.39 14.71
C ARG A 527 -18.88 -1.69 14.42
N LEU A 528 -18.55 -1.95 13.15
CA LEU A 528 -17.85 -3.16 12.73
C LEU A 528 -16.33 -2.95 12.67
N TYR A 529 -15.87 -1.75 12.33
CA TYR A 529 -14.48 -1.50 11.97
C TYR A 529 -13.75 -0.50 12.88
N CYS A 530 -14.46 0.30 13.68
CA CYS A 530 -13.84 1.29 14.57
C CYS A 530 -13.77 0.88 16.04
N LEU A 531 -14.26 -0.28 16.41
CA LEU A 531 -14.30 -0.75 17.79
C LEU A 531 -13.47 -2.02 17.94
N ASP A 532 -12.48 -1.99 18.84
CA ASP A 532 -11.74 -3.19 19.22
C ASP A 532 -12.70 -4.22 19.82
N ARG A 533 -12.58 -5.45 19.38
CA ARG A 533 -13.40 -6.59 19.84
C ARG A 533 -12.54 -7.85 19.91
N PRO A 534 -12.95 -8.90 20.64
CA PRO A 534 -12.19 -10.14 20.70
C PRO A 534 -11.85 -10.67 19.29
N GLY A 535 -10.55 -10.86 19.03
CA GLY A 535 -10.05 -11.33 17.74
C GLY A 535 -9.98 -10.29 16.62
N TYR A 536 -10.35 -9.02 16.89
CA TYR A 536 -10.24 -7.92 15.94
C TYR A 536 -9.62 -6.69 16.58
N LYS A 537 -8.50 -6.24 16.06
CA LYS A 537 -7.91 -4.93 16.38
C LYS A 537 -8.21 -3.97 15.24
N VAL A 538 -8.65 -2.78 15.59
CA VAL A 538 -8.94 -1.72 14.63
C VAL A 538 -7.67 -1.33 13.90
N ASP A 539 -7.74 -1.23 12.59
CA ASP A 539 -6.69 -0.67 11.75
C ASP A 539 -6.49 0.82 12.08
N ILE A 540 -5.27 1.32 11.89
CA ILE A 540 -4.93 2.71 12.22
C ILE A 540 -5.70 3.70 11.33
N VAL A 541 -5.92 3.36 10.07
CA VAL A 541 -6.67 4.19 9.12
C VAL A 541 -8.14 4.21 9.48
N ASP A 542 -8.76 3.03 9.74
CA ASP A 542 -10.14 2.93 10.20
C ASP A 542 -10.37 3.73 11.49
N ARG A 543 -9.41 3.67 12.42
CA ARG A 543 -9.44 4.43 13.67
C ARG A 543 -9.41 5.93 13.41
N GLY A 544 -8.47 6.41 12.60
CA GLY A 544 -8.33 7.83 12.26
C GLY A 544 -9.60 8.39 11.62
N ILE A 545 -10.22 7.65 10.69
CA ILE A 545 -11.50 8.05 10.09
C ILE A 545 -12.59 8.25 11.18
N CYS A 546 -12.67 7.33 12.13
CA CYS A 546 -13.71 7.38 13.15
C CYS A 546 -13.45 8.47 14.19
N GLU A 547 -12.21 8.68 14.57
CA GLU A 547 -11.79 9.79 15.43
C GLU A 547 -12.11 11.13 14.78
N ASN A 548 -11.79 11.32 13.50
CA ASN A 548 -12.10 12.55 12.76
C ASN A 548 -13.61 12.83 12.69
N VAL A 549 -14.45 11.80 12.51
CA VAL A 549 -15.91 12.00 12.53
C VAL A 549 -16.39 12.41 13.92
N ILE A 550 -15.88 11.80 14.98
CA ILE A 550 -16.27 12.14 16.35
C ILE A 550 -15.80 13.55 16.69
N ASP A 551 -14.55 13.91 16.36
CA ASP A 551 -13.96 15.22 16.65
C ASP A 551 -14.66 16.35 15.86
N GLY A 552 -15.01 16.12 14.61
CA GLY A 552 -15.80 17.04 13.80
C GLY A 552 -17.18 17.30 14.41
N LEU A 553 -17.91 16.23 14.76
CA LEU A 553 -19.23 16.32 15.42
C LEU A 553 -19.13 17.05 16.77
N ASN A 554 -18.09 16.79 17.55
CA ASN A 554 -17.84 17.43 18.84
C ASN A 554 -17.55 18.92 18.68
N SER A 555 -16.69 19.28 17.73
CA SER A 555 -16.33 20.67 17.42
C SER A 555 -17.55 21.49 17.01
N GLU A 556 -18.40 20.91 16.17
CA GLU A 556 -19.68 21.51 15.74
C GLU A 556 -20.64 21.68 16.93
N ALA A 557 -20.80 20.65 17.78
CA ALA A 557 -21.65 20.73 18.97
C ALA A 557 -21.20 21.84 19.92
N ILE A 558 -19.89 21.95 20.17
CA ILE A 558 -19.32 23.01 21.03
C ILE A 558 -19.57 24.40 20.43
N TYR A 559 -19.35 24.57 19.14
CA TYR A 559 -19.60 25.83 18.45
C TYR A 559 -21.06 26.26 18.53
N LEU A 560 -22.00 25.34 18.24
CA LEU A 560 -23.43 25.61 18.31
C LEU A 560 -23.89 25.94 19.73
N ALA A 561 -23.38 25.23 20.74
CA ALA A 561 -23.68 25.53 22.14
C ALA A 561 -23.20 26.95 22.54
N LYS A 562 -21.98 27.35 22.12
CA LYS A 562 -21.43 28.70 22.38
C LYS A 562 -22.19 29.81 21.65
N THR A 563 -22.81 29.51 20.51
CA THR A 563 -23.60 30.45 19.72
C THR A 563 -25.09 30.45 20.08
N GLY A 564 -25.49 29.75 21.16
CA GLY A 564 -26.85 29.74 21.69
C GLY A 564 -27.80 28.72 21.02
N LYS A 565 -27.32 27.91 20.10
CA LYS A 565 -28.11 26.91 19.35
C LYS A 565 -28.11 25.54 20.07
N GLN A 566 -28.63 25.50 21.30
CA GLN A 566 -28.54 24.34 22.20
C GLN A 566 -29.20 23.06 21.65
N GLU A 567 -30.35 23.17 21.01
CA GLU A 567 -31.07 21.98 20.48
C GLU A 567 -30.30 21.35 19.29
N GLN A 568 -29.71 22.19 18.45
CA GLN A 568 -28.86 21.69 17.36
C GLN A 568 -27.58 21.04 17.92
N ALA A 569 -26.94 21.63 18.94
CA ALA A 569 -25.77 21.03 19.60
C ALA A 569 -26.09 19.65 20.15
N LYS A 570 -27.26 19.43 20.75
CA LYS A 570 -27.69 18.11 21.23
C LYS A 570 -27.79 17.07 20.10
N SER A 571 -28.31 17.45 18.93
CA SER A 571 -28.40 16.57 17.76
C SER A 571 -27.04 16.05 17.30
N TYR A 572 -25.98 16.91 17.36
CA TYR A 572 -24.62 16.48 17.03
C TYR A 572 -24.04 15.54 18.10
N VAL A 573 -24.32 15.81 19.40
CA VAL A 573 -23.95 14.88 20.48
C VAL A 573 -24.64 13.52 20.31
N GLU A 574 -25.92 13.49 19.92
CA GLU A 574 -26.62 12.24 19.63
C GLU A 574 -25.97 11.50 18.45
N SER A 575 -25.57 12.22 17.40
CA SER A 575 -24.85 11.65 16.26
C SER A 575 -23.51 11.02 16.67
N MET A 576 -22.75 11.65 17.58
CA MET A 576 -21.52 11.05 18.15
C MET A 576 -21.83 9.72 18.87
N LEU A 577 -22.91 9.68 19.68
CA LEU A 577 -23.31 8.47 20.41
C LEU A 577 -23.84 7.35 19.48
N ILE A 578 -24.29 7.70 18.29
CA ILE A 578 -24.65 6.72 17.25
C ILE A 578 -23.39 6.11 16.64
N VAL A 579 -22.34 6.90 16.43
CA VAL A 579 -21.04 6.44 15.89
C VAL A 579 -20.29 5.62 16.94
N ASP A 580 -20.09 6.16 18.15
CA ASP A 580 -19.45 5.44 19.25
C ASP A 580 -20.32 5.41 20.53
N PRO A 581 -21.09 4.34 20.73
CA PRO A 581 -21.95 4.19 21.92
C PRO A 581 -21.20 4.18 23.26
N ARG A 582 -19.88 3.94 23.27
CA ARG A 582 -19.06 3.90 24.52
C ARG A 582 -18.93 5.28 25.16
N LEU A 583 -19.08 6.35 24.38
CA LEU A 583 -19.05 7.73 24.87
C LEU A 583 -20.18 8.01 25.89
N ARG A 584 -21.22 7.17 25.96
CA ARG A 584 -22.27 7.27 26.99
C ARG A 584 -21.77 6.97 28.40
N ALA A 585 -20.70 6.20 28.53
CA ALA A 585 -20.16 5.79 29.84
C ALA A 585 -19.24 6.83 30.48
N VAL A 586 -18.92 7.91 29.75
CA VAL A 586 -17.99 8.98 30.20
C VAL A 586 -18.73 10.21 30.75
N ARG A 587 -20.08 10.15 30.84
CA ARG A 587 -20.93 11.20 31.44
C ARG A 587 -21.09 11.06 32.94
#